data_8973b834f41466630246e8d48180f64a
#
_entry.id   8973b834f41466630246e8d48180f64a
#
_cell.length_a   1.000
_cell.length_b   1.000
_cell.length_c   1.000
_cell.angle_alpha   90.00
_cell.angle_beta   90.00
_cell.angle_gamma   90.00
#
_symmetry.space_group_name_H-M   'P 1'
#
loop_
_entity.id
_entity.type
_entity.pdbx_description
1 polymer ?
#
loop_
_entity_poly.entity_id
_entity_poly.type
_entity_poly.pdbx_seq_one_letter_code
_entity_poly.pdbx_strand_id
1 'polypeptide(L)'
;LHIEPAPEITATRLGDLDTIANANFLATTLLAAAAIVCLPRQFLVGIVECADPADLSKARWLFSGYLAVFTLCVVPVALAGLGAGLGDRHHPDSFVLTLPMERGATGIAVLAFLGGLSAATAMVIVASIALATMITNDLIMPALWRSRWLGLSGGADVGRLVLWLRRVTILLIALLAFAY
;
A
#
# COMPACT_ATOMS: atom_id res chain seq x y z
N LEU A 1 -13.43 35.38 -1.21
CA LEU A 1 -14.28 34.20 -1.06
C LEU A 1 -14.09 33.68 0.35
N HIS A 2 -15.03 34.07 1.23
CA HIS A 2 -15.06 33.59 2.62
C HIS A 2 -15.69 32.20 2.60
N ILE A 3 -14.88 31.16 2.69
CA ILE A 3 -15.37 29.81 2.91
C ILE A 3 -15.53 29.71 4.43
N GLU A 4 -16.73 29.97 4.93
CA GLU A 4 -17.09 29.56 6.28
C GLU A 4 -17.16 28.02 6.26
N PRO A 5 -16.30 27.32 7.01
CA PRO A 5 -16.51 25.89 7.24
C PRO A 5 -17.82 25.76 8.01
N ALA A 6 -18.76 25.02 7.48
CA ALA A 6 -19.99 24.73 8.18
C ALA A 6 -19.63 24.08 9.54
N PRO A 7 -19.82 24.77 10.66
CA PRO A 7 -19.30 24.34 11.97
C PRO A 7 -19.91 23.02 12.45
N GLU A 8 -21.08 22.67 11.95
CA GLU A 8 -21.77 21.42 12.31
C GLU A 8 -21.08 20.17 11.73
N ILE A 9 -20.53 20.22 10.51
CA ILE A 9 -19.92 19.03 9.88
C ILE A 9 -18.61 18.69 10.57
N THR A 10 -17.86 19.69 11.02
CA THR A 10 -16.58 19.51 11.72
C THR A 10 -16.79 18.97 13.14
N ALA A 11 -17.79 19.48 13.85
CA ALA A 11 -18.11 19.05 15.21
C ALA A 11 -18.66 17.63 15.25
N THR A 12 -19.56 17.27 14.32
CA THR A 12 -20.21 15.94 14.33
C THR A 12 -19.28 14.81 13.89
N ARG A 13 -18.29 15.12 13.06
CA ARG A 13 -17.33 14.09 12.58
C ARG A 13 -16.02 14.00 13.37
N LEU A 14 -15.62 15.06 14.06
CA LEU A 14 -14.46 15.07 14.96
C LEU A 14 -14.84 14.90 16.43
N GLY A 15 -16.11 15.04 16.77
CA GLY A 15 -16.57 15.15 18.16
C GLY A 15 -16.93 13.84 18.86
N ASP A 16 -16.91 12.72 18.15
CA ASP A 16 -17.25 11.44 18.78
C ASP A 16 -15.98 10.70 19.24
N LEU A 17 -15.32 11.25 20.28
CA LEU A 17 -14.22 10.59 20.96
C LEU A 17 -14.64 9.25 21.58
N ASP A 18 -15.93 9.04 21.81
CA ASP A 18 -16.50 7.74 22.20
C ASP A 18 -16.34 6.70 21.08
N THR A 19 -16.21 7.12 19.83
CA THR A 19 -15.93 6.22 18.69
C THR A 19 -14.51 5.66 18.75
N ILE A 20 -13.57 6.36 19.36
CA ILE A 20 -12.17 5.89 19.52
C ILE A 20 -12.09 4.78 20.55
N ALA A 21 -12.99 4.75 21.54
CA ALA A 21 -13.08 3.71 22.58
C ALA A 21 -13.90 2.49 22.14
N ASN A 22 -14.49 2.49 20.95
CA ASN A 22 -15.31 1.39 20.46
C ASN A 22 -14.47 0.16 20.11
N ALA A 23 -15.01 -1.03 20.40
CA ALA A 23 -14.41 -2.32 20.07
C ALA A 23 -14.01 -2.43 18.58
N ASN A 24 -14.73 -1.76 17.68
CA ASN A 24 -14.44 -1.70 16.26
C ASN A 24 -13.11 -0.97 15.96
N PHE A 25 -12.81 0.12 16.65
CA PHE A 25 -11.55 0.84 16.47
C PHE A 25 -10.37 -0.02 16.94
N LEU A 26 -10.50 -0.64 18.12
CA LEU A 26 -9.47 -1.56 18.63
C LEU A 26 -9.26 -2.75 17.69
N ALA A 27 -10.35 -3.36 17.22
CA ALA A 27 -10.28 -4.47 16.27
C ALA A 27 -9.59 -4.05 14.96
N THR A 28 -9.93 -2.91 14.39
CA THR A 28 -9.32 -2.38 13.16
C THR A 28 -7.84 -2.06 13.37
N THR A 29 -7.49 -1.48 14.51
CA THR A 29 -6.09 -1.17 14.86
C THR A 29 -5.27 -2.45 15.01
N LEU A 30 -5.79 -3.47 15.68
CA LEU A 30 -5.15 -4.78 15.81
C LEU A 30 -5.00 -5.46 14.46
N LEU A 31 -6.04 -5.40 13.61
CA LEU A 31 -6.00 -5.94 12.25
C LEU A 31 -4.94 -5.23 11.40
N ALA A 32 -4.85 -3.91 11.48
CA ALA A 32 -3.84 -3.13 10.79
C ALA A 32 -2.42 -3.46 11.27
N ALA A 33 -2.23 -3.64 12.59
CA ALA A 33 -0.97 -4.08 13.15
C ALA A 33 -0.57 -5.48 12.70
N ALA A 34 -1.53 -6.41 12.68
CA ALA A 34 -1.30 -7.76 12.17
C ALA A 34 -0.97 -7.78 10.67
N ALA A 35 -1.59 -6.90 9.88
CA ALA A 35 -1.36 -6.78 8.45
C ALA A 35 0.11 -6.43 8.11
N ILE A 36 0.81 -5.69 8.97
CA ILE A 36 2.23 -5.35 8.78
C ILE A 36 3.09 -6.62 8.74
N VAL A 37 2.76 -7.63 9.53
CA VAL A 37 3.52 -8.88 9.59
C VAL A 37 2.99 -9.92 8.61
N CYS A 38 1.66 -9.97 8.42
CA CYS A 38 1.01 -11.01 7.60
C CYS A 38 1.03 -10.72 6.10
N LEU A 39 1.13 -9.45 5.69
CA LEU A 39 1.18 -9.13 4.27
C LEU A 39 2.53 -9.48 3.65
N PRO A 40 2.54 -10.28 2.55
CA PRO A 40 3.77 -10.74 1.90
C PRO A 40 4.74 -9.62 1.56
N ARG A 41 4.21 -8.50 1.09
CA ARG A 41 5.00 -7.32 0.71
C ARG A 41 5.71 -6.70 1.92
N GLN A 42 4.99 -6.52 3.02
CA GLN A 42 5.54 -5.90 4.23
C GLN A 42 6.57 -6.81 4.90
N PHE A 43 6.28 -8.10 4.95
CA PHE A 43 7.20 -9.09 5.48
C PHE A 43 8.50 -9.17 4.66
N LEU A 44 8.41 -9.20 3.33
CA LEU A 44 9.58 -9.25 2.46
C LEU A 44 10.48 -8.03 2.67
N VAL A 45 9.92 -6.82 2.56
CA VAL A 45 10.70 -5.57 2.65
C VAL A 45 11.19 -5.31 4.07
N GLY A 46 10.37 -5.59 5.09
CA GLY A 46 10.70 -5.26 6.48
C GLY A 46 11.60 -6.28 7.18
N ILE A 47 11.54 -7.55 6.78
CA ILE A 47 12.24 -8.63 7.49
C ILE A 47 13.24 -9.34 6.58
N VAL A 48 12.83 -9.79 5.39
CA VAL A 48 13.68 -10.62 4.53
C VAL A 48 14.81 -9.83 3.89
N GLU A 49 14.55 -8.58 3.48
CA GLU A 49 15.54 -7.69 2.85
C GLU A 49 16.33 -6.86 3.88
N CYS A 50 16.09 -7.03 5.17
CA CYS A 50 16.81 -6.32 6.22
C CYS A 50 18.26 -6.81 6.30
N ALA A 51 19.21 -5.93 6.00
CA ALA A 51 20.64 -6.27 6.01
C ALA A 51 21.23 -6.33 7.43
N ASP A 52 20.77 -5.45 8.34
CA ASP A 52 21.21 -5.39 9.73
C ASP A 52 20.00 -5.22 10.68
N PRO A 53 19.83 -6.12 11.66
CA PRO A 53 18.77 -6.01 12.68
C PRO A 53 18.80 -4.67 13.46
N ALA A 54 19.96 -4.02 13.59
CA ALA A 54 20.08 -2.73 14.24
C ALA A 54 19.34 -1.60 13.49
N ASP A 55 19.22 -1.71 12.16
CA ASP A 55 18.50 -0.75 11.33
C ASP A 55 16.97 -0.82 11.52
N LEU A 56 16.47 -1.96 11.99
CA LEU A 56 15.04 -2.13 12.26
C LEU A 56 14.52 -1.14 13.31
N SER A 57 15.34 -0.82 14.31
CA SER A 57 14.99 0.17 15.33
C SER A 57 14.89 1.58 14.77
N LYS A 58 15.79 1.96 13.86
CA LYS A 58 15.75 3.26 13.17
C LYS A 58 14.59 3.31 12.18
N ALA A 59 14.41 2.26 11.39
CA ALA A 59 13.33 2.15 10.41
C ALA A 59 11.95 2.29 11.05
N ARG A 60 11.74 1.69 12.22
CA ARG A 60 10.49 1.80 12.99
C ARG A 60 10.12 3.26 13.29
N TRP A 61 11.07 4.04 13.78
CA TRP A 61 10.81 5.45 14.13
C TRP A 61 10.66 6.34 12.90
N LEU A 62 11.51 6.12 11.89
CA LEU A 62 11.45 6.87 10.63
C LEU A 62 10.14 6.59 9.88
N PHE A 63 9.70 5.34 9.83
CA PHE A 63 8.43 4.97 9.18
C PHE A 63 7.22 5.56 9.91
N SER A 64 7.20 5.49 11.26
CA SER A 64 6.13 6.10 12.04
C SER A 64 6.10 7.63 11.88
N GLY A 65 7.27 8.27 11.85
CA GLY A 65 7.40 9.71 11.60
C GLY A 65 6.91 10.08 10.19
N TYR A 66 7.28 9.31 9.18
CA TYR A 66 6.80 9.49 7.81
C TYR A 66 5.27 9.40 7.73
N LEU A 67 4.67 8.38 8.36
CA LEU A 67 3.21 8.24 8.40
C LEU A 67 2.53 9.41 9.11
N ALA A 68 3.11 9.90 10.21
CA ALA A 68 2.57 11.06 10.91
C ALA A 68 2.58 12.33 10.04
N VAL A 69 3.70 12.60 9.35
CA VAL A 69 3.81 13.73 8.41
C VAL A 69 2.83 13.58 7.25
N PHE A 70 2.72 12.37 6.70
CA PHE A 70 1.78 12.10 5.61
C PHE A 70 0.33 12.35 6.04
N THR A 71 -0.06 11.84 7.22
CA THR A 71 -1.40 12.06 7.78
C THR A 71 -1.67 13.55 8.01
N LEU A 72 -0.69 14.29 8.50
CA LEU A 72 -0.80 15.74 8.68
C LEU A 72 -1.08 16.48 7.37
N CYS A 73 -0.56 16.00 6.24
CA CYS A 73 -0.83 16.56 4.92
C CYS A 73 -2.20 16.15 4.36
N VAL A 74 -2.66 14.93 4.65
CA VAL A 74 -3.94 14.40 4.14
C VAL A 74 -5.14 15.05 4.82
N VAL A 75 -5.06 15.29 6.14
CA VAL A 75 -6.17 15.86 6.92
C VAL A 75 -6.66 17.21 6.36
N PRO A 76 -5.79 18.21 6.05
CA PRO A 76 -6.24 19.47 5.46
C PRO A 76 -6.95 19.29 4.12
N VAL A 77 -6.48 18.35 3.28
CA VAL A 77 -7.11 18.06 1.97
C VAL A 77 -8.50 17.47 2.17
N ALA A 78 -8.64 16.52 3.11
CA ALA A 78 -9.93 15.93 3.45
C ALA A 78 -10.93 16.99 3.99
N LEU A 79 -10.48 17.83 4.90
CA LEU A 79 -11.30 18.92 5.46
C LEU A 79 -11.71 19.94 4.38
N ALA A 80 -10.79 20.32 3.48
CA ALA A 80 -11.08 21.21 2.38
C ALA A 80 -12.08 20.62 1.38
N GLY A 81 -12.01 19.31 1.11
CA GLY A 81 -12.95 18.59 0.27
C GLY A 81 -14.36 18.53 0.88
N LEU A 82 -14.44 18.23 2.18
CA LEU A 82 -15.71 18.24 2.91
C LEU A 82 -16.31 19.64 3.00
N GLY A 83 -15.51 20.67 3.28
CA GLY A 83 -15.94 22.07 3.33
C GLY A 83 -16.39 22.63 1.97
N ALA A 84 -15.90 22.07 0.86
CA ALA A 84 -16.34 22.40 -0.47
C ALA A 84 -17.63 21.66 -0.92
N GLY A 85 -18.23 20.82 -0.04
CA GLY A 85 -19.44 20.07 -0.37
C GLY A 85 -19.20 18.90 -1.34
N LEU A 86 -17.95 18.48 -1.51
CA LEU A 86 -17.58 17.38 -2.41
C LEU A 86 -17.97 16.00 -1.83
N GLY A 87 -18.20 15.91 -0.52
CA GLY A 87 -18.51 14.66 0.17
C GLY A 87 -19.80 13.98 -0.27
N ASP A 88 -20.75 14.74 -0.82
CA ASP A 88 -22.03 14.23 -1.33
C ASP A 88 -21.94 13.76 -2.79
N ARG A 89 -20.93 14.20 -3.52
CA ARG A 89 -20.80 13.96 -4.97
C ARG A 89 -19.65 13.01 -5.33
N HIS A 90 -18.63 12.98 -4.50
CA HIS A 90 -17.40 12.22 -4.77
C HIS A 90 -16.94 11.44 -3.55
N HIS A 91 -16.33 10.30 -3.78
CA HIS A 91 -15.67 9.53 -2.72
C HIS A 91 -14.52 10.32 -2.09
N PRO A 92 -14.33 10.27 -0.77
CA PRO A 92 -13.25 10.99 -0.07
C PRO A 92 -11.86 10.75 -0.65
N ASP A 93 -11.60 9.55 -1.17
CA ASP A 93 -10.32 9.16 -1.77
C ASP A 93 -9.99 9.98 -3.04
N SER A 94 -10.99 10.52 -3.72
CA SER A 94 -10.81 11.30 -4.93
C SER A 94 -10.59 12.80 -4.68
N PHE A 95 -10.67 13.28 -3.43
CA PHE A 95 -10.56 14.71 -3.12
C PHE A 95 -9.22 15.33 -3.56
N VAL A 96 -8.14 14.55 -3.51
CA VAL A 96 -6.82 15.00 -3.98
C VAL A 96 -6.86 15.41 -5.46
N LEU A 97 -7.70 14.77 -6.26
CA LEU A 97 -7.85 15.03 -7.69
C LEU A 97 -8.97 16.01 -7.98
N THR A 98 -10.13 15.82 -7.35
CA THR A 98 -11.34 16.61 -7.65
C THR A 98 -11.26 18.04 -7.14
N LEU A 99 -10.62 18.27 -5.98
CA LEU A 99 -10.49 19.60 -5.39
C LEU A 99 -9.74 20.60 -6.31
N PRO A 100 -8.55 20.27 -6.85
CA PRO A 100 -7.88 21.16 -7.79
C PRO A 100 -8.60 21.26 -9.14
N MET A 101 -9.33 20.23 -9.59
CA MET A 101 -10.12 20.29 -10.83
C MET A 101 -11.26 21.27 -10.71
N GLU A 102 -12.04 21.25 -9.63
CA GLU A 102 -13.13 22.20 -9.41
C GLU A 102 -12.67 23.64 -9.25
N ARG A 103 -11.45 23.84 -8.74
CA ARG A 103 -10.84 25.17 -8.63
C ARG A 103 -10.14 25.65 -9.91
N GLY A 104 -10.22 24.88 -11.01
CA GLY A 104 -9.60 25.23 -12.28
C GLY A 104 -8.05 25.12 -12.27
N ALA A 105 -7.47 24.55 -11.22
CA ALA A 105 -6.02 24.36 -11.10
C ALA A 105 -5.55 23.08 -11.84
N THR A 106 -5.72 23.07 -13.16
CA THR A 106 -5.46 21.90 -14.02
C THR A 106 -4.04 21.36 -13.86
N GLY A 107 -3.02 22.21 -13.68
CA GLY A 107 -1.63 21.78 -13.48
C GLY A 107 -1.45 20.95 -12.23
N ILE A 108 -2.10 21.33 -11.12
CA ILE A 108 -2.04 20.58 -9.85
C ILE A 108 -2.80 19.26 -9.98
N ALA A 109 -3.94 19.25 -10.66
CA ALA A 109 -4.72 18.04 -10.93
C ALA A 109 -3.90 17.01 -11.74
N VAL A 110 -3.20 17.45 -12.77
CA VAL A 110 -2.32 16.59 -13.58
C VAL A 110 -1.17 16.04 -12.75
N LEU A 111 -0.52 16.86 -11.92
CA LEU A 111 0.53 16.39 -11.01
C LEU A 111 0.02 15.37 -10.01
N ALA A 112 -1.17 15.61 -9.42
CA ALA A 112 -1.80 14.67 -8.49
C ALA A 112 -2.12 13.33 -9.18
N PHE A 113 -2.64 13.38 -10.41
CA PHE A 113 -2.92 12.19 -11.21
C PHE A 113 -1.65 11.39 -11.53
N LEU A 114 -0.59 12.07 -12.02
CA LEU A 114 0.68 11.41 -12.32
C LEU A 114 1.33 10.83 -11.06
N GLY A 115 1.26 11.54 -9.94
CA GLY A 115 1.73 11.04 -8.65
C GLY A 115 0.99 9.79 -8.20
N GLY A 116 -0.34 9.79 -8.28
CA GLY A 116 -1.19 8.65 -7.97
C GLY A 116 -0.91 7.44 -8.86
N LEU A 117 -0.78 7.66 -10.17
CA LEU A 117 -0.44 6.62 -11.14
C LEU A 117 0.94 6.01 -10.85
N SER A 118 1.93 6.85 -10.56
CA SER A 118 3.28 6.40 -10.19
C SER A 118 3.27 5.57 -8.92
N ALA A 119 2.57 6.02 -7.88
CA ALA A 119 2.45 5.30 -6.62
C ALA A 119 1.74 3.96 -6.78
N ALA A 120 0.64 3.92 -7.54
CA ALA A 120 -0.09 2.68 -7.84
C ALA A 120 0.79 1.68 -8.59
N THR A 121 1.53 2.14 -9.61
CA THR A 121 2.45 1.30 -10.37
C THR A 121 3.55 0.72 -9.50
N ALA A 122 4.18 1.54 -8.67
CA ALA A 122 5.21 1.08 -7.73
C ALA A 122 4.65 0.03 -6.76
N MET A 123 3.44 0.23 -6.25
CA MET A 123 2.78 -0.70 -5.35
C MET A 123 2.52 -2.06 -6.00
N VAL A 124 2.05 -2.07 -7.25
CA VAL A 124 1.81 -3.32 -8.02
C VAL A 124 3.13 -4.05 -8.26
N ILE A 125 4.20 -3.34 -8.64
CA ILE A 125 5.52 -3.94 -8.88
C ILE A 125 6.03 -4.63 -7.61
N VAL A 126 6.08 -3.92 -6.47
CA VAL A 126 6.59 -4.48 -5.21
C VAL A 126 5.74 -5.66 -4.74
N ALA A 127 4.41 -5.56 -4.82
CA ALA A 127 3.52 -6.64 -4.43
C ALA A 127 3.71 -7.90 -5.31
N SER A 128 3.84 -7.71 -6.61
CA SER A 128 4.07 -8.82 -7.57
C SER A 128 5.40 -9.52 -7.32
N ILE A 129 6.47 -8.77 -7.06
CA ILE A 129 7.79 -9.33 -6.75
C ILE A 129 7.75 -10.11 -5.43
N ALA A 130 7.14 -9.54 -4.39
CA ALA A 130 7.02 -10.20 -3.09
C ALA A 130 6.25 -11.52 -3.20
N LEU A 131 5.09 -11.50 -3.84
CA LEU A 131 4.25 -12.68 -4.02
C LEU A 131 4.94 -13.74 -4.89
N ALA A 132 5.58 -13.33 -5.99
CA ALA A 132 6.33 -14.24 -6.86
C ALA A 132 7.51 -14.89 -6.11
N THR A 133 8.17 -14.16 -5.22
CA THR A 133 9.26 -14.70 -4.40
C THR A 133 8.74 -15.75 -3.43
N MET A 134 7.65 -15.49 -2.74
CA MET A 134 7.02 -16.44 -1.83
C MET A 134 6.53 -17.70 -2.56
N ILE A 135 5.81 -17.54 -3.67
CA ILE A 135 5.35 -18.69 -4.48
C ILE A 135 6.54 -19.53 -4.94
N THR A 136 7.61 -18.89 -5.40
CA THR A 136 8.79 -19.62 -5.87
C THR A 136 9.47 -20.36 -4.74
N ASN A 137 9.67 -19.74 -3.59
CA ASN A 137 10.40 -20.32 -2.47
C ASN A 137 9.59 -21.37 -1.68
N ASP A 138 8.31 -21.08 -1.45
CA ASP A 138 7.51 -21.87 -0.51
C ASP A 138 6.66 -22.96 -1.21
N LEU A 139 6.34 -22.77 -2.49
CA LEU A 139 5.54 -23.72 -3.26
C LEU A 139 6.37 -24.44 -4.33
N ILE A 140 7.06 -23.70 -5.18
CA ILE A 140 7.70 -24.26 -6.37
C ILE A 140 8.97 -25.02 -5.98
N MET A 141 9.84 -24.46 -5.16
CA MET A 141 11.10 -25.10 -4.79
C MET A 141 10.89 -26.40 -4.01
N PRO A 142 10.03 -26.48 -2.98
CA PRO A 142 9.74 -27.75 -2.30
C PRO A 142 9.11 -28.79 -3.22
N ALA A 143 8.20 -28.37 -4.12
CA ALA A 143 7.58 -29.25 -5.08
C ALA A 143 8.60 -29.85 -6.08
N LEU A 144 9.53 -29.02 -6.55
CA LEU A 144 10.62 -29.45 -7.43
C LEU A 144 11.54 -30.47 -6.74
N TRP A 145 11.94 -30.19 -5.49
CA TRP A 145 12.78 -31.09 -4.71
C TRP A 145 12.11 -32.42 -4.41
N ARG A 146 10.81 -32.39 -4.12
CA ARG A 146 10.04 -33.61 -3.84
C ARG A 146 9.82 -34.48 -5.09
N SER A 147 9.75 -33.89 -6.25
CA SER A 147 9.44 -34.61 -7.49
C SER A 147 10.64 -35.38 -8.10
N ARG A 148 11.88 -35.20 -7.62
CA ARG A 148 13.12 -35.81 -8.16
C ARG A 148 13.27 -35.75 -9.69
N TRP A 149 12.41 -35.00 -10.37
CA TRP A 149 12.26 -35.00 -11.84
C TRP A 149 13.38 -34.26 -12.57
N LEU A 150 14.05 -33.35 -11.88
CA LEU A 150 15.17 -32.62 -12.44
C LEU A 150 16.43 -33.16 -11.79
N GLY A 151 17.19 -34.00 -12.49
CA GLY A 151 18.54 -34.41 -12.13
C GLY A 151 19.52 -33.23 -12.16
N LEU A 152 19.19 -32.16 -11.41
CA LEU A 152 19.94 -30.92 -11.33
C LEU A 152 21.20 -31.12 -10.49
N SER A 153 22.21 -31.68 -11.10
CA SER A 153 23.54 -31.87 -10.48
C SER A 153 24.48 -30.65 -10.62
N GLY A 154 23.99 -29.51 -11.15
CA GLY A 154 24.79 -28.32 -11.35
C GLY A 154 24.14 -27.05 -10.80
N GLY A 155 24.76 -26.39 -9.81
CA GLY A 155 24.21 -25.20 -9.13
C GLY A 155 23.91 -23.99 -10.03
N ALA A 156 24.53 -23.89 -11.23
CA ALA A 156 24.29 -22.80 -12.17
C ALA A 156 22.93 -22.91 -12.89
N ASP A 157 22.46 -24.14 -13.14
CA ASP A 157 21.18 -24.37 -13.82
C ASP A 157 20.00 -24.10 -12.90
N VAL A 158 20.15 -24.36 -11.60
CA VAL A 158 19.11 -24.07 -10.60
C VAL A 158 18.82 -22.57 -10.49
N GLY A 159 19.86 -21.74 -10.48
CA GLY A 159 19.71 -20.28 -10.42
C GLY A 159 18.94 -19.71 -11.62
N ARG A 160 19.25 -20.17 -12.84
CA ARG A 160 18.52 -19.78 -14.05
C ARG A 160 17.06 -20.22 -14.01
N LEU A 161 16.81 -21.44 -13.58
CA LEU A 161 15.46 -21.97 -13.44
C LEU A 161 14.61 -21.14 -12.45
N VAL A 162 15.17 -20.82 -11.28
CA VAL A 162 14.51 -19.98 -10.27
C VAL A 162 14.17 -18.60 -10.83
N LEU A 163 15.09 -17.95 -11.53
CA LEU A 163 14.86 -16.65 -12.16
C LEU A 163 13.77 -16.73 -13.24
N TRP A 164 13.77 -17.77 -14.05
CA TRP A 164 12.77 -17.98 -15.08
C TRP A 164 11.38 -18.22 -14.46
N LEU A 165 11.30 -19.09 -13.47
CA LEU A 165 10.07 -19.36 -12.72
C LEU A 165 9.50 -18.10 -12.09
N ARG A 166 10.36 -17.29 -11.46
CA ARG A 166 9.95 -16.01 -10.86
C ARG A 166 9.35 -15.06 -11.90
N ARG A 167 9.96 -14.95 -13.08
CA ARG A 167 9.44 -14.11 -14.18
C ARG A 167 8.09 -14.61 -14.68
N VAL A 168 7.94 -15.92 -14.88
CA VAL A 168 6.66 -16.52 -15.29
C VAL A 168 5.57 -16.29 -14.25
N THR A 169 5.91 -16.44 -12.96
CA THR A 169 4.96 -16.19 -11.86
C THR A 169 4.51 -14.73 -11.82
N ILE A 170 5.41 -13.76 -12.01
CA ILE A 170 5.06 -12.33 -12.10
C ILE A 170 4.10 -12.08 -13.25
N LEU A 171 4.39 -12.62 -14.44
CA LEU A 171 3.51 -12.47 -15.61
C LEU A 171 2.13 -13.09 -15.37
N LEU A 172 2.09 -14.24 -14.73
CA LEU A 172 0.84 -14.95 -14.42
C LEU A 172 0.01 -14.15 -13.40
N ILE A 173 0.63 -13.59 -12.37
CA ILE A 173 -0.04 -12.71 -11.39
C ILE A 173 -0.59 -11.46 -12.09
N ALA A 174 0.20 -10.83 -12.98
CA ALA A 174 -0.23 -9.65 -13.71
C ALA A 174 -1.41 -9.95 -14.65
N LEU A 175 -1.38 -11.09 -15.35
CA LEU A 175 -2.48 -11.53 -16.19
C LEU A 175 -3.75 -11.85 -15.41
N LEU A 176 -3.63 -12.53 -14.27
CA LEU A 176 -4.77 -12.80 -13.38
C LEU A 176 -5.37 -11.51 -12.82
N ALA A 177 -4.53 -10.55 -12.42
CA ALA A 177 -4.99 -9.25 -11.96
C ALA A 177 -5.68 -8.43 -13.06
N PHE A 178 -5.23 -8.58 -14.31
CA PHE A 178 -5.88 -7.91 -15.46
C PHE A 178 -7.20 -8.59 -15.86
N ALA A 179 -7.32 -9.91 -15.66
CA ALA A 179 -8.52 -10.67 -16.00
C ALA A 179 -9.66 -10.54 -14.98
N TYR A 180 -9.34 -10.13 -13.76
CA TYR A 180 -10.31 -9.90 -12.69
C TYR A 180 -10.89 -8.48 -12.74
#